data_a86b8f89595a78559a4e980a7ad667b2
#
_entry.id   a86b8f89595a78559a4e980a7ad667b2
#
_cell.length_a   1.000
_cell.length_b   1.000
_cell.length_c   1.000
_cell.angle_alpha   90.00
_cell.angle_beta   90.00
_cell.angle_gamma   90.00
#
_symmetry.space_group_name_H-M   'P 1'
#
loop_
_entity.id
_entity.type
_entity.pdbx_description
1 polymer ?
#
loop_
_entity_poly.entity_id
_entity_poly.type
_entity_poly.pdbx_seq_one_letter_code
_entity_poly.pdbx_strand_id
1 'polypeptide(L)'
;GVSIGQFQQVEQMLTDMEVSLRTMRSMLYQAAWAIETDQPDKRLAVALMKRYIPKTATEVASSAMQILGGLGYTESARVSTIWQDCRGNQIAEGTDQIMVYISAPLIMKEYE
;
A
#
# COMPACT_ATOMS: atom_id res chain seq x y z
N GLY A 1 12.86 -29.11 -12.33
CA GLY A 1 13.01 -27.68 -12.50
C GLY A 1 13.38 -26.99 -11.20
N VAL A 2 13.83 -25.77 -11.28
CA VAL A 2 14.13 -24.93 -10.13
C VAL A 2 12.99 -23.93 -9.89
N SER A 3 12.84 -23.48 -8.62
CA SER A 3 11.89 -22.42 -8.31
C SER A 3 12.31 -21.11 -9.00
N ILE A 4 11.35 -20.41 -9.61
CA ILE A 4 11.60 -19.09 -10.21
C ILE A 4 12.10 -18.06 -9.18
N GLY A 5 11.82 -18.26 -7.89
CA GLY A 5 12.35 -17.45 -6.81
C GLY A 5 13.87 -17.44 -6.68
N GLN A 6 14.58 -18.27 -7.46
CA GLN A 6 16.03 -18.27 -7.54
C GLN A 6 16.60 -17.38 -8.65
N PHE A 7 15.74 -16.78 -9.47
CA PHE A 7 16.18 -15.84 -10.49
C PHE A 7 16.27 -14.43 -9.91
N GLN A 8 17.37 -13.73 -10.16
CA GLN A 8 17.66 -12.41 -9.57
C GLN A 8 16.56 -11.37 -9.80
N GLN A 9 15.93 -11.38 -10.97
CA GLN A 9 14.82 -10.46 -11.27
C GLN A 9 13.61 -10.72 -10.36
N VAL A 10 13.31 -11.99 -10.09
CA VAL A 10 12.22 -12.38 -9.19
C VAL A 10 12.60 -12.09 -7.73
N GLU A 11 13.85 -12.36 -7.34
CA GLU A 11 14.36 -12.04 -6.00
C GLU A 11 14.24 -10.54 -5.68
N GLN A 12 14.57 -9.68 -6.67
CA GLN A 12 14.39 -8.23 -6.53
C GLN A 12 12.92 -7.87 -6.29
N MET A 13 12.02 -8.39 -7.11
CA MET A 13 10.59 -8.13 -6.95
C MET A 13 10.09 -8.57 -5.58
N LEU A 14 10.46 -9.77 -5.12
CA LEU A 14 10.07 -10.29 -3.81
C LEU A 14 10.62 -9.41 -2.68
N THR A 15 11.86 -8.96 -2.80
CA THR A 15 12.48 -8.06 -1.81
C THR A 15 11.75 -6.73 -1.75
N ASP A 16 11.46 -6.11 -2.89
CA ASP A 16 10.74 -4.84 -2.96
C ASP A 16 9.32 -4.97 -2.40
N MET A 17 8.65 -6.08 -2.69
CA MET A 17 7.32 -6.38 -2.13
C MET A 17 7.38 -6.50 -0.61
N GLU A 18 8.38 -7.19 -0.06
CA GLU A 18 8.55 -7.34 1.39
C GLU A 18 8.84 -6.00 2.08
N VAL A 19 9.70 -5.16 1.49
CA VAL A 19 9.95 -3.79 1.98
C VAL A 19 8.65 -3.00 2.03
N SER A 20 7.86 -3.06 0.96
CA SER A 20 6.56 -2.38 0.90
C SER A 20 5.58 -2.87 1.97
N LEU A 21 5.50 -4.19 2.18
CA LEU A 21 4.64 -4.78 3.21
C LEU A 21 5.02 -4.30 4.61
N ARG A 22 6.30 -4.30 4.94
CA ARG A 22 6.79 -3.84 6.24
C ARG A 22 6.53 -2.36 6.45
N THR A 23 6.75 -1.55 5.43
CA THR A 23 6.48 -0.11 5.47
C THR A 23 4.99 0.18 5.67
N MET A 24 4.13 -0.51 4.93
CA MET A 24 2.68 -0.37 5.09
C MET A 24 2.21 -0.74 6.50
N ARG A 25 2.70 -1.86 7.05
CA ARG A 25 2.38 -2.27 8.42
C ARG A 25 2.84 -1.24 9.44
N SER A 26 4.03 -0.69 9.29
CA SER A 26 4.56 0.35 10.18
C SER A 26 3.70 1.61 10.17
N MET A 27 3.30 2.07 8.99
CA MET A 27 2.39 3.22 8.86
C MET A 27 1.02 2.95 9.46
N LEU A 28 0.47 1.76 9.24
CA LEU A 28 -0.83 1.36 9.79
C LEU A 28 -0.80 1.38 11.32
N TYR A 29 0.21 0.75 11.92
CA TYR A 29 0.35 0.69 13.37
C TYR A 29 0.60 2.08 13.97
N GLN A 30 1.38 2.92 13.31
CA GLN A 30 1.60 4.29 13.74
C GLN A 30 0.30 5.10 13.73
N ALA A 31 -0.50 5.00 12.68
CA ALA A 31 -1.79 5.69 12.60
C ALA A 31 -2.77 5.16 13.66
N ALA A 32 -2.85 3.85 13.84
CA ALA A 32 -3.69 3.23 14.87
C ALA A 32 -3.30 3.69 16.28
N TRP A 33 -2.01 3.70 16.58
CA TRP A 33 -1.47 4.19 17.85
C TRP A 33 -1.81 5.68 18.08
N ALA A 34 -1.67 6.50 17.03
CA ALA A 34 -1.97 7.92 17.12
C ALA A 34 -3.46 8.18 17.43
N ILE A 35 -4.37 7.37 16.85
CA ILE A 35 -5.80 7.43 17.16
C ILE A 35 -6.06 6.99 18.60
N GLU A 36 -5.54 5.82 18.97
CA GLU A 36 -5.80 5.18 20.27
C GLU A 36 -5.30 6.02 21.43
N THR A 37 -4.16 6.70 21.26
CA THR A 37 -3.56 7.56 22.29
C THR A 37 -3.90 9.05 22.12
N ASP A 38 -4.83 9.37 21.23
CA ASP A 38 -5.32 10.73 20.97
C ASP A 38 -4.19 11.74 20.66
N GLN A 39 -3.25 11.34 19.82
CA GLN A 39 -2.15 12.21 19.43
C GLN A 39 -2.64 13.43 18.64
N PRO A 40 -1.97 14.61 18.78
CA PRO A 40 -2.41 15.82 18.10
C PRO A 40 -2.31 15.74 16.57
N ASP A 41 -1.43 14.90 16.03
CA ASP A 41 -1.24 14.68 14.59
C ASP A 41 -2.01 13.49 14.02
N LYS A 42 -2.90 12.87 14.80
CA LYS A 42 -3.63 11.66 14.39
C LYS A 42 -4.34 11.80 13.04
N ARG A 43 -4.91 12.97 12.76
CA ARG A 43 -5.60 13.22 11.50
C ARG A 43 -4.65 13.18 10.32
N LEU A 44 -3.47 13.77 10.47
CA LEU A 44 -2.41 13.73 9.45
C LEU A 44 -1.90 12.30 9.27
N ALA A 45 -1.60 11.60 10.35
CA ALA A 45 -1.11 10.23 10.31
C ALA A 45 -2.07 9.31 9.54
N VAL A 46 -3.39 9.42 9.77
CA VAL A 46 -4.41 8.63 9.08
C VAL A 46 -4.50 8.99 7.59
N ALA A 47 -4.47 10.29 7.27
CA ALA A 47 -4.54 10.74 5.88
C ALA A 47 -3.32 10.29 5.06
N LEU A 48 -2.13 10.37 5.64
CA LEU A 48 -0.90 9.89 4.99
C LEU A 48 -0.91 8.38 4.81
N MET A 49 -1.36 7.64 5.82
CA MET A 49 -1.52 6.18 5.75
C MET A 49 -2.50 5.78 4.64
N LYS A 50 -3.67 6.40 4.60
CA LYS A 50 -4.69 6.15 3.58
C LYS A 50 -4.22 6.55 2.17
N ARG A 51 -3.36 7.56 2.05
CA ARG A 51 -2.72 7.95 0.80
C ARG A 51 -1.70 6.92 0.32
N TYR A 52 -0.91 6.38 1.24
CA TYR A 52 0.22 5.51 0.91
C TYR A 52 -0.18 4.04 0.73
N ILE A 53 -0.96 3.48 1.66
CA ILE A 53 -1.20 2.02 1.72
C ILE A 53 -1.96 1.50 0.50
N PRO A 54 -3.11 2.06 0.08
CA PRO A 54 -3.84 1.49 -1.07
C PRO A 54 -3.03 1.53 -2.36
N LYS A 55 -2.30 2.60 -2.60
CA LYS A 55 -1.42 2.74 -3.76
C LYS A 55 -0.31 1.69 -3.73
N THR A 56 0.40 1.58 -2.62
CA THR A 56 1.51 0.63 -2.46
C THR A 56 1.01 -0.82 -2.51
N ALA A 57 -0.11 -1.12 -1.88
CA ALA A 57 -0.72 -2.45 -1.93
C ALA A 57 -1.12 -2.84 -3.35
N THR A 58 -1.62 -1.90 -4.15
CA THR A 58 -1.93 -2.12 -5.57
C THR A 58 -0.67 -2.46 -6.35
N GLU A 59 0.44 -1.75 -6.11
CA GLU A 59 1.74 -2.02 -6.73
C GLU A 59 2.28 -3.41 -6.34
N VAL A 60 2.18 -3.78 -5.08
CA VAL A 60 2.58 -5.11 -4.58
C VAL A 60 1.74 -6.21 -5.24
N ALA A 61 0.42 -6.05 -5.30
CA ALA A 61 -0.46 -7.00 -5.95
C ALA A 61 -0.16 -7.13 -7.46
N SER A 62 0.15 -6.01 -8.12
CA SER A 62 0.57 -6.00 -9.53
C SER A 62 1.87 -6.78 -9.73
N SER A 63 2.85 -6.59 -8.87
CA SER A 63 4.11 -7.36 -8.90
C SER A 63 3.87 -8.86 -8.67
N ALA A 64 2.97 -9.21 -7.76
CA ALA A 64 2.60 -10.61 -7.53
C ALA A 64 1.95 -11.23 -8.77
N MET A 65 1.06 -10.50 -9.45
CA MET A 65 0.49 -10.94 -10.73
C MET A 65 1.58 -11.18 -11.77
N GLN A 66 2.55 -10.28 -11.86
CA GLN A 66 3.65 -10.41 -12.82
C GLN A 66 4.49 -11.66 -12.55
N ILE A 67 4.80 -11.96 -11.30
CA ILE A 67 5.55 -13.16 -10.90
C ILE A 67 4.78 -14.44 -11.28
N LEU A 68 3.47 -14.46 -11.10
CA LEU A 68 2.61 -15.59 -11.44
C LEU A 68 2.37 -15.73 -12.94
N GLY A 69 2.73 -14.72 -13.73
CA GLY A 69 2.57 -14.75 -15.19
C GLY A 69 1.10 -14.82 -15.60
N GLY A 70 0.81 -15.54 -16.66
CA GLY A 70 -0.57 -15.68 -17.19
C GLY A 70 -1.58 -16.17 -16.17
N LEU A 71 -1.17 -17.07 -15.28
CA LEU A 71 -2.04 -17.53 -14.18
C LEU A 71 -2.47 -16.38 -13.27
N GLY A 72 -1.55 -15.47 -12.95
CA GLY A 72 -1.84 -14.30 -12.08
C GLY A 72 -2.88 -13.36 -12.67
N TYR A 73 -3.00 -13.32 -13.99
CA TYR A 73 -3.99 -12.50 -14.69
C TYR A 73 -5.40 -13.11 -14.68
N THR A 74 -5.52 -14.43 -14.46
CA THR A 74 -6.80 -15.13 -14.49
C THR A 74 -7.55 -15.00 -13.15
N GLU A 75 -8.86 -15.19 -13.19
CA GLU A 75 -9.70 -15.24 -11.98
C GLU A 75 -9.41 -16.47 -11.11
N SER A 76 -8.77 -17.50 -11.67
CA SER A 76 -8.33 -18.68 -10.92
C SER A 76 -7.28 -18.35 -9.87
N ALA A 77 -6.46 -17.33 -10.12
CA ALA A 77 -5.50 -16.83 -9.15
C ALA A 77 -6.11 -15.71 -8.33
N ARG A 78 -6.13 -15.86 -7.02
CA ARG A 78 -6.73 -14.91 -6.09
C ARG A 78 -6.13 -13.50 -6.17
N VAL A 79 -4.90 -13.38 -6.66
CA VAL A 79 -4.18 -12.11 -6.75
C VAL A 79 -4.87 -11.08 -7.65
N SER A 80 -5.57 -11.51 -8.70
CA SER A 80 -6.32 -10.58 -9.57
C SER A 80 -7.46 -9.88 -8.83
N THR A 81 -8.18 -10.59 -7.99
CA THR A 81 -9.21 -10.04 -7.10
C THR A 81 -8.60 -9.13 -6.04
N ILE A 82 -7.50 -9.54 -5.43
CA ILE A 82 -6.77 -8.72 -4.45
C ILE A 82 -6.30 -7.41 -5.07
N TRP A 83 -5.76 -7.45 -6.30
CA TRP A 83 -5.35 -6.25 -7.02
C TRP A 83 -6.53 -5.30 -7.23
N GLN A 84 -7.66 -5.81 -7.67
CA GLN A 84 -8.87 -5.00 -7.90
C GLN A 84 -9.36 -4.36 -6.60
N ASP A 85 -9.38 -5.09 -5.50
CA ASP A 85 -9.77 -4.58 -4.19
C ASP A 85 -8.80 -3.48 -3.70
N CYS A 86 -7.49 -3.70 -3.83
CA CYS A 86 -6.49 -2.69 -3.48
C CYS A 86 -6.65 -1.44 -4.34
N ARG A 87 -6.86 -1.60 -5.64
CA ARG A 87 -7.07 -0.47 -6.56
C ARG A 87 -8.33 0.30 -6.21
N GLY A 88 -9.40 -0.40 -5.85
CA GLY A 88 -10.66 0.22 -5.39
C GLY A 88 -10.48 1.07 -4.14
N ASN A 89 -9.58 0.67 -3.24
CA ASN A 89 -9.29 1.41 -2.02
C ASN A 89 -8.58 2.75 -2.25
N GLN A 90 -8.02 2.99 -3.44
CA GLN A 90 -7.51 4.31 -3.82
C GLN A 90 -8.64 5.30 -4.13
N ILE A 91 -9.86 4.81 -4.29
CA ILE A 91 -11.04 5.59 -4.70
C ILE A 91 -12.05 5.66 -3.56
N ALA A 92 -12.31 4.52 -2.90
CA ALA A 92 -13.34 4.37 -1.86
C ALA A 92 -12.95 5.09 -0.56
N GLU A 93 -13.97 5.58 0.16
CA GLU A 93 -13.83 6.20 1.49
C GLU A 93 -12.87 7.39 1.50
N GLY A 94 -12.85 8.15 0.43
CA GLY A 94 -11.92 9.24 0.19
C GLY A 94 -10.80 8.83 -0.77
N THR A 95 -10.74 9.52 -1.89
CA THR A 95 -9.74 9.25 -2.93
C THR A 95 -8.33 9.61 -2.48
N ASP A 96 -7.33 9.09 -3.19
CA ASP A 96 -5.94 9.50 -3.02
C ASP A 96 -5.78 11.03 -3.09
N GLN A 97 -6.53 11.70 -3.95
CA GLN A 97 -6.51 13.15 -4.11
C GLN A 97 -7.12 13.88 -2.91
N ILE A 98 -8.18 13.34 -2.33
CA ILE A 98 -8.79 13.89 -1.10
C ILE A 98 -7.83 13.76 0.09
N MET A 99 -7.05 12.69 0.15
CA MET A 99 -6.02 12.54 1.19
C MET A 99 -4.94 13.62 1.07
N VAL A 100 -4.56 14.01 -0.14
CA VAL A 100 -3.65 15.15 -0.37
C VAL A 100 -4.29 16.47 0.09
N TYR A 101 -5.55 16.68 -0.25
CA TYR A 101 -6.30 17.87 0.18
C TYR A 101 -6.36 18.01 1.70
N ILE A 102 -6.53 16.89 2.41
CA ILE A 102 -6.55 16.88 3.89
C ILE A 102 -5.14 17.09 4.46
N SER A 103 -4.14 16.44 3.87
CA SER A 103 -2.77 16.39 4.43
C SER A 103 -2.01 17.70 4.23
N ALA A 104 -2.11 18.32 3.05
CA ALA A 104 -1.27 19.46 2.69
C ALA A 104 -1.37 20.63 3.67
N PRO A 105 -2.56 21.10 4.09
CA PRO A 105 -2.66 22.17 5.06
C PRO A 105 -2.07 21.80 6.43
N LEU A 106 -2.22 20.53 6.84
CA LEU A 106 -1.70 20.05 8.12
C LEU A 106 -0.18 19.99 8.11
N ILE A 107 0.42 19.54 7.00
CA ILE A 107 1.87 19.53 6.81
C ILE A 107 2.42 20.96 6.83
N MET A 108 1.81 21.86 6.07
CA MET A 108 2.26 23.26 6.03
C MET A 108 2.28 23.87 7.43
N LYS A 109 1.26 23.58 8.24
CA LYS A 109 1.17 24.09 9.61
C LYS A 109 2.28 23.56 10.51
N GLU A 110 2.76 22.33 10.32
CA GLU A 110 3.87 21.77 11.10
C GLU A 110 5.20 22.47 10.85
N TYR A 111 5.37 23.06 9.66
CA TYR A 111 6.62 23.71 9.25
C TYR A 111 6.55 25.26 9.31
N GLU A 112 5.50 25.81 9.80
CA GLU A 112 5.38 27.23 10.13
C GLU A 112 6.12 27.52 11.44
#